data_e40eb31692d6f382079596a2021cd865
#
_entry.id   e40eb31692d6f382079596a2021cd865
#
_cell.length_a   1.000
_cell.length_b   1.000
_cell.length_c   1.000
_cell.angle_alpha   90.00
_cell.angle_beta   90.00
_cell.angle_gamma   90.00
#
_symmetry.space_group_name_H-M   'P 1'
#
loop_
_entity.id
_entity.type
_entity.pdbx_description
1 polymer ?
#
loop_
_entity_poly.entity_id
_entity_poly.type
_entity_poly.pdbx_seq_one_letter_code
_entity_poly.pdbx_strand_id
1 'polypeptide(L)'
;SIKEFRLYLLERENAPATIDKYLTDVNTFYKFLNHNYEISKQRVLEYKEWLQRHYAVSSANSMLAALSQFLEFLGVSSMKVKRIKVQRQMILQEDQLLSEEEYHTLVNTAYKKGQKSLALIMETIAATGIRISELKYFTVRAVKCGNIIIQNKGKIRRILIPGAIRKKLLYYCFIHDIKDGIIFITKNGNAQNRSNIWTQMKKLCKLTGIAKGKVYPHAFRHLFARMYYHLTSDISGLADILGHSSIETTRIYTADSEKKYLSSMERLEVLLSSGRPLETVLE
;
A
#
# COMPACT_ATOMS: atom_id res chain seq x y z
N SER A 1 32.00 -0.05 -10.54
CA SER A 1 31.82 -0.46 -9.11
C SER A 1 30.44 -0.07 -8.59
N ILE A 2 30.03 -0.63 -7.44
CA ILE A 2 28.75 -0.26 -6.78
C ILE A 2 28.74 1.22 -6.38
N LYS A 3 29.90 1.79 -6.03
CA LYS A 3 30.03 3.22 -5.68
C LYS A 3 29.74 4.11 -6.89
N GLU A 4 30.27 3.78 -8.05
CA GLU A 4 30.04 4.51 -9.31
C GLU A 4 28.58 4.37 -9.77
N PHE A 5 27.98 3.18 -9.59
CA PHE A 5 26.55 2.98 -9.87
C PHE A 5 25.66 3.85 -8.94
N ARG A 6 26.06 4.05 -7.69
CA ARG A 6 25.37 4.99 -6.79
C ARG A 6 25.42 6.41 -7.33
N LEU A 7 26.59 6.88 -7.80
CA LEU A 7 26.75 8.21 -8.40
C LEU A 7 25.89 8.35 -9.67
N TYR A 8 25.93 7.36 -10.55
CA TYR A 8 25.07 7.30 -11.73
C TYR A 8 23.58 7.44 -11.42
N LEU A 9 23.11 6.76 -10.35
CA LEU A 9 21.71 6.88 -9.91
C LEU A 9 21.39 8.25 -9.30
N LEU A 10 22.34 8.90 -8.62
CA LEU A 10 22.21 10.26 -8.11
C LEU A 10 22.13 11.29 -9.24
N GLU A 11 22.98 11.18 -10.26
CA GLU A 11 22.98 12.05 -11.45
C GLU A 11 21.64 11.94 -12.22
N ARG A 12 20.96 10.81 -12.15
CA ARG A 12 19.61 10.61 -12.68
C ARG A 12 18.48 11.04 -11.74
N GLU A 13 18.81 11.80 -10.71
CA GLU A 13 17.85 12.36 -9.75
C GLU A 13 16.95 11.31 -9.05
N ASN A 14 17.44 10.07 -8.91
CA ASN A 14 16.67 9.04 -8.20
C ASN A 14 16.54 9.38 -6.70
N ALA A 15 15.36 9.11 -6.14
CA ALA A 15 15.13 9.30 -4.71
C ALA A 15 16.08 8.41 -3.87
N PRO A 16 16.59 8.89 -2.70
CA PRO A 16 17.52 8.13 -1.85
C PRO A 16 17.06 6.70 -1.55
N ALA A 17 15.77 6.52 -1.21
CA ALA A 17 15.21 5.20 -0.95
C ALA A 17 15.20 4.27 -2.19
N THR A 18 15.10 4.83 -3.41
CA THR A 18 15.20 4.07 -4.66
C THR A 18 16.64 3.64 -4.89
N ILE A 19 17.61 4.53 -4.64
CA ILE A 19 19.03 4.24 -4.75
C ILE A 19 19.42 3.10 -3.82
N ASP A 20 19.08 3.20 -2.53
CA ASP A 20 19.41 2.18 -1.54
C ASP A 20 18.77 0.82 -1.90
N LYS A 21 17.53 0.84 -2.40
CA LYS A 21 16.85 -0.36 -2.89
C LYS A 21 17.58 -0.97 -4.09
N TYR A 22 17.95 -0.18 -5.08
CA TYR A 22 18.62 -0.66 -6.27
C TYR A 22 20.01 -1.23 -5.95
N LEU A 23 20.76 -0.61 -5.05
CA LEU A 23 22.04 -1.13 -4.58
C LEU A 23 21.87 -2.48 -3.88
N THR A 24 20.84 -2.62 -3.04
CA THR A 24 20.51 -3.88 -2.36
C THR A 24 20.18 -4.98 -3.38
N ASP A 25 19.37 -4.67 -4.38
CA ASP A 25 18.94 -5.63 -5.42
C ASP A 25 20.11 -6.05 -6.31
N VAL A 26 21.00 -5.12 -6.70
CA VAL A 26 22.22 -5.41 -7.45
C VAL A 26 23.18 -6.27 -6.63
N ASN A 27 23.32 -6.02 -5.33
CA ASN A 27 24.10 -6.88 -4.45
C ASN A 27 23.54 -8.33 -4.41
N THR A 28 22.22 -8.49 -4.49
CA THR A 28 21.61 -9.83 -4.57
C THR A 28 21.97 -10.52 -5.90
N PHE A 29 22.03 -9.77 -7.00
CA PHE A 29 22.53 -10.30 -8.28
C PHE A 29 23.99 -10.73 -8.20
N TYR A 30 24.87 -9.93 -7.58
CA TYR A 30 26.27 -10.32 -7.36
C TYR A 30 26.41 -11.58 -6.54
N LYS A 31 25.61 -11.75 -5.49
CA LYS A 31 25.57 -12.99 -4.70
C LYS A 31 25.16 -14.20 -5.53
N PHE A 32 24.18 -14.03 -6.44
CA PHE A 32 23.76 -15.07 -7.37
C PHE A 32 24.89 -15.49 -8.31
N LEU A 33 25.72 -14.54 -8.77
CA LEU A 33 26.84 -14.82 -9.66
C LEU A 33 27.96 -15.65 -9.00
N ASN A 34 27.97 -15.77 -7.66
CA ASN A 34 28.89 -16.61 -6.88
C ASN A 34 30.36 -16.47 -7.32
N HIS A 35 30.91 -15.24 -7.25
CA HIS A 35 32.29 -14.87 -7.63
C HIS A 35 32.64 -14.99 -9.12
N ASN A 36 31.76 -15.48 -9.98
CA ASN A 36 31.93 -15.37 -11.41
C ASN A 36 31.25 -14.10 -11.91
N TYR A 37 32.01 -13.01 -12.00
CA TYR A 37 31.50 -11.67 -12.35
C TYR A 37 31.29 -11.47 -13.87
N GLU A 38 31.43 -12.50 -14.68
CA GLU A 38 31.13 -12.42 -16.08
C GLU A 38 29.61 -12.33 -16.30
N ILE A 39 29.17 -11.19 -16.78
CA ILE A 39 27.76 -10.91 -17.06
C ILE A 39 27.49 -11.26 -18.52
N SER A 40 26.64 -12.25 -18.74
CA SER A 40 26.13 -12.64 -20.04
C SER A 40 24.60 -12.63 -20.07
N LYS A 41 24.01 -12.59 -21.25
CA LYS A 41 22.55 -12.68 -21.42
C LYS A 41 21.99 -13.95 -20.79
N GLN A 42 22.72 -15.07 -20.91
CA GLN A 42 22.34 -16.34 -20.33
C GLN A 42 22.27 -16.25 -18.80
N ARG A 43 23.28 -15.67 -18.15
CA ARG A 43 23.31 -15.48 -16.70
C ARG A 43 22.16 -14.59 -16.19
N VAL A 44 21.80 -13.57 -16.95
CA VAL A 44 20.66 -12.68 -16.60
C VAL A 44 19.33 -13.45 -16.73
N LEU A 45 19.18 -14.35 -17.70
CA LEU A 45 18.01 -15.23 -17.81
C LEU A 45 17.94 -16.23 -16.65
N GLU A 46 19.04 -16.88 -16.30
CA GLU A 46 19.13 -17.78 -15.15
C GLU A 46 18.78 -17.07 -13.83
N TYR A 47 19.26 -15.82 -13.66
CA TYR A 47 18.89 -15.01 -12.50
C TYR A 47 17.38 -14.70 -12.46
N LYS A 48 16.76 -14.38 -13.60
CA LYS A 48 15.31 -14.18 -13.67
C LYS A 48 14.54 -15.43 -13.26
N GLU A 49 14.95 -16.62 -13.71
CA GLU A 49 14.33 -17.88 -13.29
C GLU A 49 14.54 -18.15 -11.80
N TRP A 50 15.75 -17.89 -11.29
CA TRP A 50 16.04 -18.00 -9.86
C TRP A 50 15.15 -17.06 -9.05
N LEU A 51 14.96 -15.81 -9.47
CA LEU A 51 14.06 -14.85 -8.82
C LEU A 51 12.61 -15.36 -8.79
N GLN A 52 12.13 -15.99 -9.86
CA GLN A 52 10.77 -16.54 -9.92
C GLN A 52 10.54 -17.68 -8.92
N ARG A 53 11.58 -18.44 -8.60
CA ARG A 53 11.49 -19.55 -7.64
C ARG A 53 11.60 -19.08 -6.17
N HIS A 54 12.28 -17.96 -5.91
CA HIS A 54 12.62 -17.53 -4.55
C HIS A 54 11.86 -16.31 -4.06
N TYR A 55 11.22 -15.55 -4.96
CA TYR A 55 10.56 -14.30 -4.62
C TYR A 55 9.16 -14.19 -5.24
N ALA A 56 8.27 -13.44 -4.56
CA ALA A 56 7.01 -13.05 -5.16
C ALA A 56 7.24 -12.25 -6.46
N VAL A 57 6.39 -12.42 -7.47
CA VAL A 57 6.57 -11.84 -8.82
C VAL A 57 6.73 -10.31 -8.78
N SER A 58 6.03 -9.61 -7.87
CA SER A 58 6.19 -8.16 -7.68
C SER A 58 7.59 -7.79 -7.21
N SER A 59 8.16 -8.55 -6.27
CA SER A 59 9.53 -8.38 -5.78
C SER A 59 10.56 -8.70 -6.85
N ALA A 60 10.40 -9.83 -7.55
CA ALA A 60 11.25 -10.23 -8.66
C ALA A 60 11.28 -9.14 -9.76
N ASN A 61 10.12 -8.59 -10.13
CA ASN A 61 10.04 -7.50 -11.12
C ASN A 61 10.71 -6.20 -10.64
N SER A 62 10.66 -5.90 -9.34
CA SER A 62 11.41 -4.77 -8.76
C SER A 62 12.92 -4.99 -8.87
N MET A 63 13.40 -6.21 -8.57
CA MET A 63 14.81 -6.57 -8.66
C MET A 63 15.30 -6.56 -10.12
N LEU A 64 14.47 -7.03 -11.08
CA LEU A 64 14.77 -6.95 -12.51
C LEU A 64 14.82 -5.49 -13.03
N ALA A 65 14.03 -4.58 -12.43
CA ALA A 65 14.10 -3.16 -12.75
C ALA A 65 15.44 -2.56 -12.28
N ALA A 66 15.89 -2.88 -11.08
CA ALA A 66 17.20 -2.47 -10.57
C ALA A 66 18.34 -3.01 -11.42
N LEU A 67 18.28 -4.31 -11.78
CA LEU A 67 19.26 -4.94 -12.67
C LEU A 67 19.28 -4.29 -14.05
N SER A 68 18.11 -3.94 -14.61
CA SER A 68 18.03 -3.25 -15.91
C SER A 68 18.74 -1.89 -15.90
N GLN A 69 18.63 -1.13 -14.81
CA GLN A 69 19.38 0.13 -14.63
C GLN A 69 20.88 -0.12 -14.47
N PHE A 70 21.26 -1.18 -13.79
CA PHE A 70 22.65 -1.55 -13.63
C PHE A 70 23.30 -2.00 -14.95
N LEU A 71 22.62 -2.82 -15.76
CA LEU A 71 23.09 -3.21 -17.09
C LEU A 71 23.22 -2.01 -18.05
N GLU A 72 22.35 -1.01 -17.90
CA GLU A 72 22.44 0.25 -18.64
C GLU A 72 23.69 1.04 -18.23
N PHE A 73 23.94 1.17 -16.94
CA PHE A 73 25.16 1.79 -16.39
C PHE A 73 26.43 1.11 -16.90
N LEU A 74 26.43 -0.21 -17.03
CA LEU A 74 27.57 -0.97 -17.57
C LEU A 74 27.71 -0.88 -19.10
N GLY A 75 26.78 -0.22 -19.82
CA GLY A 75 26.78 -0.14 -21.27
C GLY A 75 26.35 -1.43 -22.00
N VAL A 76 25.81 -2.41 -21.26
CA VAL A 76 25.40 -3.72 -21.80
C VAL A 76 23.87 -3.90 -21.86
N SER A 77 23.17 -2.88 -22.33
CA SER A 77 21.69 -2.84 -22.39
C SER A 77 21.07 -3.99 -23.21
N SER A 78 21.80 -4.61 -24.14
CA SER A 78 21.38 -5.79 -24.90
C SER A 78 21.10 -7.00 -24.01
N MET A 79 21.69 -7.05 -22.82
CA MET A 79 21.49 -8.13 -21.85
C MET A 79 20.22 -7.98 -21.00
N LYS A 80 19.49 -6.83 -21.09
CA LYS A 80 18.23 -6.61 -20.36
C LYS A 80 17.20 -7.68 -20.71
N VAL A 81 16.45 -8.14 -19.69
CA VAL A 81 15.37 -9.11 -19.84
C VAL A 81 14.00 -8.48 -19.61
N LYS A 82 12.97 -9.03 -20.23
CA LYS A 82 11.59 -8.59 -20.04
C LYS A 82 11.14 -8.91 -18.61
N ARG A 83 10.31 -8.03 -18.03
CA ARG A 83 9.63 -8.29 -16.76
C ARG A 83 8.75 -9.53 -16.87
N ILE A 84 8.53 -10.18 -15.74
CA ILE A 84 7.62 -11.31 -15.62
C ILE A 84 6.20 -10.76 -15.79
N LYS A 85 5.46 -11.28 -16.76
CA LYS A 85 4.05 -10.91 -16.97
C LYS A 85 3.22 -11.50 -15.81
N VAL A 86 2.37 -10.69 -15.23
CA VAL A 86 1.39 -11.11 -14.22
C VAL A 86 0.01 -10.84 -14.79
N GLN A 87 -0.76 -11.88 -14.98
CA GLN A 87 -2.19 -11.71 -15.19
C GLN A 87 -2.81 -11.50 -13.81
N ARG A 88 -3.19 -10.26 -13.51
CA ARG A 88 -3.87 -9.96 -12.24
C ARG A 88 -5.32 -10.36 -12.40
N GLN A 89 -5.72 -11.46 -11.78
CA GLN A 89 -7.12 -11.65 -11.46
C GLN A 89 -7.50 -10.63 -10.39
N MET A 90 -8.50 -9.80 -10.67
CA MET A 90 -9.00 -8.78 -9.75
C MET A 90 -10.01 -9.37 -8.74
N ILE A 91 -9.88 -10.64 -8.39
CA ILE A 91 -10.73 -11.26 -7.36
C ILE A 91 -10.02 -11.06 -6.03
N LEU A 92 -10.61 -10.25 -5.17
CA LEU A 92 -10.14 -10.08 -3.80
C LEU A 92 -10.61 -11.27 -2.96
N GLN A 93 -9.67 -11.94 -2.30
CA GLN A 93 -10.00 -12.91 -1.27
C GLN A 93 -10.36 -12.13 0.00
N GLU A 94 -11.65 -12.04 0.31
CA GLU A 94 -12.18 -11.26 1.44
C GLU A 94 -11.60 -11.69 2.78
N ASP A 95 -11.29 -12.97 2.93
CA ASP A 95 -10.65 -13.55 4.11
C ASP A 95 -9.24 -13.02 4.37
N GLN A 96 -8.57 -12.46 3.37
CA GLN A 96 -7.25 -11.84 3.48
C GLN A 96 -7.31 -10.34 3.79
N LEU A 97 -8.48 -9.74 3.75
CA LEU A 97 -8.67 -8.31 3.98
C LEU A 97 -9.09 -8.04 5.43
N LEU A 98 -8.73 -6.86 5.93
CA LEU A 98 -9.20 -6.37 7.22
C LEU A 98 -10.69 -6.06 7.12
N SER A 99 -11.53 -6.72 7.94
CA SER A 99 -12.97 -6.42 7.99
C SER A 99 -13.24 -5.19 8.88
N GLU A 100 -14.50 -4.70 8.84
CA GLU A 100 -14.94 -3.60 9.68
C GLU A 100 -14.97 -4.01 11.15
N GLU A 101 -15.43 -5.22 11.46
CA GLU A 101 -15.48 -5.78 12.82
C GLU A 101 -14.06 -5.98 13.37
N GLU A 102 -13.14 -6.50 12.56
CA GLU A 102 -11.73 -6.65 12.93
C GLU A 102 -11.08 -5.28 13.21
N TYR A 103 -11.40 -4.26 12.39
CA TYR A 103 -10.95 -2.88 12.62
C TYR A 103 -11.44 -2.33 13.95
N HIS A 104 -12.74 -2.43 14.24
CA HIS A 104 -13.31 -1.98 15.52
C HIS A 104 -12.68 -2.72 16.70
N THR A 105 -12.46 -4.01 16.58
CA THR A 105 -11.80 -4.84 17.60
C THR A 105 -10.38 -4.35 17.89
N LEU A 106 -9.59 -4.05 16.84
CA LEU A 106 -8.22 -3.53 16.98
C LEU A 106 -8.19 -2.17 17.66
N VAL A 107 -9.03 -1.23 17.22
CA VAL A 107 -9.09 0.13 17.76
C VAL A 107 -9.52 0.09 19.24
N ASN A 108 -10.60 -0.63 19.56
CA ASN A 108 -11.10 -0.76 20.92
C ASN A 108 -10.07 -1.43 21.85
N THR A 109 -9.36 -2.46 21.36
CA THR A 109 -8.30 -3.12 22.14
C THR A 109 -7.14 -2.17 22.39
N ALA A 110 -6.75 -1.35 21.41
CA ALA A 110 -5.71 -0.35 21.59
C ALA A 110 -6.11 0.69 22.65
N TYR A 111 -7.35 1.18 22.64
CA TYR A 111 -7.86 2.08 23.69
C TYR A 111 -7.87 1.41 25.06
N LYS A 112 -8.39 0.19 25.20
CA LYS A 112 -8.42 -0.58 26.46
C LYS A 112 -7.01 -0.81 27.03
N LYS A 113 -6.00 -0.95 26.17
CA LYS A 113 -4.59 -1.09 26.58
C LYS A 113 -3.86 0.24 26.80
N GLY A 114 -4.55 1.36 26.80
CA GLY A 114 -3.95 2.69 26.98
C GLY A 114 -3.10 3.17 25.80
N GLN A 115 -3.10 2.46 24.66
CA GLN A 115 -2.36 2.82 23.46
C GLN A 115 -3.13 3.85 22.61
N LYS A 116 -3.51 4.98 23.25
CA LYS A 116 -4.39 6.00 22.65
C LYS A 116 -3.85 6.56 21.34
N SER A 117 -2.53 6.81 21.27
CA SER A 117 -1.89 7.30 20.04
C SER A 117 -2.03 6.28 18.89
N LEU A 118 -1.80 4.99 19.15
CA LEU A 118 -1.94 3.95 18.13
C LEU A 118 -3.38 3.79 17.65
N ALA A 119 -4.35 3.81 18.57
CA ALA A 119 -5.77 3.76 18.23
C ALA A 119 -6.13 4.94 17.31
N LEU A 120 -5.71 6.14 17.68
CA LEU A 120 -5.99 7.36 16.91
C LEU A 120 -5.29 7.37 15.54
N ILE A 121 -4.09 6.79 15.42
CA ILE A 121 -3.42 6.57 14.13
C ILE A 121 -4.25 5.66 13.23
N MET A 122 -4.72 4.52 13.75
CA MET A 122 -5.56 3.58 12.99
C MET A 122 -6.86 4.25 12.53
N GLU A 123 -7.54 4.97 13.41
CA GLU A 123 -8.75 5.74 13.09
C GLU A 123 -8.46 6.83 12.04
N THR A 124 -7.35 7.55 12.16
CA THR A 124 -6.97 8.61 11.21
C THR A 124 -6.75 8.04 9.81
N ILE A 125 -6.04 6.91 9.69
CA ILE A 125 -5.82 6.27 8.39
C ILE A 125 -7.15 5.76 7.82
N ALA A 126 -7.98 5.12 8.63
CA ALA A 126 -9.27 4.58 8.20
C ALA A 126 -10.31 5.67 7.87
N ALA A 127 -10.20 6.86 8.46
CA ALA A 127 -11.13 7.97 8.19
C ALA A 127 -10.71 8.87 7.02
N THR A 128 -9.43 8.89 6.63
CA THR A 128 -8.88 9.83 5.64
C THR A 128 -8.19 9.15 4.46
N GLY A 129 -7.97 7.84 4.53
CA GLY A 129 -7.28 7.09 3.49
C GLY A 129 -5.80 7.48 3.27
N ILE A 130 -5.14 8.15 4.21
CA ILE A 130 -3.76 8.58 4.07
C ILE A 130 -2.76 7.43 4.05
N ARG A 131 -1.58 7.68 3.50
CA ARG A 131 -0.42 6.79 3.68
C ARG A 131 0.20 7.01 5.06
N ILE A 132 0.75 5.97 5.66
CA ILE A 132 1.42 6.06 6.96
C ILE A 132 2.53 7.13 6.99
N SER A 133 3.24 7.35 5.88
CA SER A 133 4.27 8.39 5.75
C SER A 133 3.70 9.81 5.76
N GLU A 134 2.39 9.97 5.58
CA GLU A 134 1.71 11.26 5.55
C GLU A 134 1.25 11.70 6.94
N LEU A 135 1.32 10.84 7.97
CA LEU A 135 1.02 11.19 9.36
C LEU A 135 1.82 12.39 9.87
N LYS A 136 3.04 12.59 9.38
CA LYS A 136 3.88 13.74 9.73
C LYS A 136 3.28 15.10 9.36
N TYR A 137 2.30 15.14 8.46
CA TYR A 137 1.59 16.36 8.07
C TYR A 137 0.38 16.65 8.95
N PHE A 138 0.01 15.74 9.86
CA PHE A 138 -1.03 15.97 10.86
C PHE A 138 -0.43 16.83 11.99
N THR A 139 -0.44 18.13 11.77
CA THR A 139 -0.06 19.13 12.77
C THR A 139 -1.31 19.68 13.45
N VAL A 140 -1.16 20.26 14.65
CA VAL A 140 -2.25 20.91 15.37
C VAL A 140 -2.93 21.97 14.50
N ARG A 141 -2.13 22.78 13.78
CA ARG A 141 -2.64 23.79 12.86
C ARG A 141 -3.45 23.19 11.72
N ALA A 142 -2.94 22.16 11.06
CA ALA A 142 -3.62 21.50 9.94
C ALA A 142 -4.96 20.88 10.38
N VAL A 143 -4.97 20.25 11.57
CA VAL A 143 -6.19 19.67 12.14
C VAL A 143 -7.19 20.75 12.53
N LYS A 144 -6.76 21.89 13.07
CA LYS A 144 -7.63 23.04 13.33
C LYS A 144 -8.26 23.56 12.02
N CYS A 145 -7.51 23.62 10.93
CA CYS A 145 -8.02 24.02 9.61
C CYS A 145 -8.93 22.97 8.95
N GLY A 146 -8.89 21.72 9.42
CA GLY A 146 -9.72 20.63 8.87
C GLY A 146 -9.24 20.04 7.55
N ASN A 147 -8.05 20.44 7.07
CA ASN A 147 -7.45 19.91 5.86
C ASN A 147 -5.92 19.99 5.89
N ILE A 148 -5.29 19.12 5.08
CA ILE A 148 -3.84 19.06 4.89
C ILE A 148 -3.54 19.17 3.40
N ILE A 149 -2.58 20.01 3.04
CA ILE A 149 -2.06 20.08 1.68
C ILE A 149 -0.73 19.35 1.65
N ILE A 150 -0.65 18.30 0.83
CA ILE A 150 0.58 17.54 0.60
C ILE A 150 1.07 17.83 -0.79
N GLN A 151 2.30 18.32 -0.88
CA GLN A 151 3.02 18.47 -2.13
C GLN A 151 4.06 17.33 -2.23
N ASN A 152 3.94 16.49 -3.25
CA ASN A 152 4.86 15.38 -3.48
C ASN A 152 5.10 15.18 -4.97
N LYS A 153 6.36 15.21 -5.41
CA LYS A 153 6.78 14.99 -6.81
C LYS A 153 5.98 15.84 -7.82
N GLY A 154 5.83 17.13 -7.52
CA GLY A 154 5.08 18.07 -8.38
C GLY A 154 3.55 17.96 -8.34
N LYS A 155 3.00 17.04 -7.54
CA LYS A 155 1.54 16.91 -7.37
C LYS A 155 1.11 17.48 -6.03
N ILE A 156 0.03 18.25 -6.05
CA ILE A 156 -0.62 18.80 -4.86
C ILE A 156 -1.86 17.94 -4.60
N ARG A 157 -1.98 17.44 -3.38
CA ARG A 157 -3.15 16.71 -2.90
C ARG A 157 -3.66 17.34 -1.63
N ARG A 158 -4.96 17.58 -1.57
CA ARG A 158 -5.64 18.00 -0.34
C ARG A 158 -6.26 16.78 0.35
N ILE A 159 -5.98 16.62 1.63
CA ILE A 159 -6.61 15.63 2.50
C ILE A 159 -7.62 16.37 3.35
N LEU A 160 -8.89 15.97 3.28
CA LEU A 160 -9.94 16.46 4.14
C LEU A 160 -9.95 15.65 5.45
N ILE A 161 -10.13 16.32 6.57
CA ILE A 161 -10.20 15.68 7.90
C ILE A 161 -11.66 15.71 8.35
N PRO A 162 -12.38 14.56 8.36
CA PRO A 162 -13.77 14.50 8.80
C PRO A 162 -13.95 15.01 10.24
N GLY A 163 -15.11 15.62 10.52
CA GLY A 163 -15.37 16.31 11.79
C GLY A 163 -15.19 15.43 13.03
N ALA A 164 -15.58 14.15 12.97
CA ALA A 164 -15.46 13.23 14.09
C ALA A 164 -14.00 12.95 14.47
N ILE A 165 -13.15 12.60 13.49
CA ILE A 165 -11.74 12.35 13.74
C ILE A 165 -10.99 13.64 14.10
N ARG A 166 -11.38 14.79 13.50
CA ARG A 166 -10.85 16.10 13.84
C ARG A 166 -11.04 16.41 15.32
N LYS A 167 -12.25 16.21 15.86
CA LYS A 167 -12.54 16.40 17.30
C LYS A 167 -11.68 15.52 18.18
N LYS A 168 -11.53 14.23 17.84
CA LYS A 168 -10.69 13.28 18.59
C LYS A 168 -9.21 13.71 18.57
N LEU A 169 -8.69 14.17 17.43
CA LEU A 169 -7.32 14.65 17.31
C LEU A 169 -7.07 15.90 18.15
N LEU A 170 -7.98 16.87 18.13
CA LEU A 170 -7.87 18.09 18.96
C LEU A 170 -7.97 17.78 20.44
N TYR A 171 -8.86 16.87 20.83
CA TYR A 171 -8.95 16.40 22.22
C TYR A 171 -7.67 15.69 22.66
N TYR A 172 -7.10 14.84 21.81
CA TYR A 172 -5.81 14.21 22.07
C TYR A 172 -4.69 15.25 22.27
N CYS A 173 -4.63 16.28 21.43
CA CYS A 173 -3.68 17.37 21.60
C CYS A 173 -3.86 18.09 22.94
N PHE A 174 -5.11 18.36 23.33
CA PHE A 174 -5.43 19.02 24.60
C PHE A 174 -4.95 18.23 25.81
N ILE A 175 -5.28 16.92 25.90
CA ILE A 175 -4.90 16.08 27.04
C ILE A 175 -3.40 15.78 27.12
N HIS A 176 -2.66 15.91 26.02
CA HIS A 176 -1.21 15.68 25.96
C HIS A 176 -0.39 16.98 25.89
N ASP A 177 -1.03 18.14 26.10
CA ASP A 177 -0.43 19.49 26.02
C ASP A 177 0.37 19.74 24.70
N ILE A 178 -0.13 19.20 23.59
CA ILE A 178 0.46 19.43 22.27
C ILE A 178 -0.12 20.72 21.69
N LYS A 179 0.58 21.84 21.88
CA LYS A 179 0.08 23.17 21.48
C LYS A 179 0.28 23.47 20.02
N ASP A 180 1.35 22.95 19.44
CA ASP A 180 1.73 23.14 18.03
C ASP A 180 2.55 21.95 17.49
N GLY A 181 2.87 21.95 16.20
CA GLY A 181 3.68 20.93 15.55
C GLY A 181 2.93 19.62 15.26
N ILE A 182 3.70 18.55 15.10
CA ILE A 182 3.21 17.22 14.72
C ILE A 182 2.46 16.58 15.90
N ILE A 183 1.30 16.00 15.64
CA ILE A 183 0.45 15.37 16.69
C ILE A 183 1.00 14.00 17.12
N PHE A 184 1.41 13.19 16.15
CA PHE A 184 1.86 11.82 16.41
C PHE A 184 3.37 11.78 16.66
N ILE A 185 3.75 12.05 17.90
CA ILE A 185 5.14 12.07 18.35
C ILE A 185 5.46 10.92 19.32
N THR A 186 6.71 10.55 19.40
CA THR A 186 7.27 9.66 20.42
C THR A 186 7.44 10.42 21.74
N LYS A 187 7.76 9.70 22.82
CA LYS A 187 8.09 10.34 24.12
C LYS A 187 9.25 11.34 24.02
N ASN A 188 10.13 11.19 23.03
CA ASN A 188 11.27 12.07 22.81
C ASN A 188 10.94 13.24 21.84
N GLY A 189 9.66 13.49 21.52
CA GLY A 189 9.23 14.59 20.65
C GLY A 189 9.42 14.35 19.15
N ASN A 190 10.01 13.24 18.72
CA ASN A 190 10.19 12.93 17.31
C ASN A 190 8.92 12.36 16.69
N ALA A 191 8.70 12.57 15.37
CA ALA A 191 7.61 11.93 14.65
C ALA A 191 7.64 10.40 14.81
N GLN A 192 6.48 9.78 14.99
CA GLN A 192 6.40 8.33 15.12
C GLN A 192 6.89 7.64 13.84
N ASN A 193 7.78 6.66 14.02
CA ASN A 193 8.36 5.88 12.93
C ASN A 193 7.38 4.81 12.44
N ARG A 194 7.29 4.65 11.11
CA ARG A 194 6.47 3.63 10.44
C ARG A 194 6.71 2.23 10.99
N SER A 195 7.96 1.84 11.23
CA SER A 195 8.32 0.51 11.73
C SER A 195 7.80 0.27 13.15
N ASN A 196 7.85 1.29 14.01
CA ASN A 196 7.34 1.22 15.38
C ASN A 196 5.81 1.08 15.38
N ILE A 197 5.11 1.86 14.56
CA ILE A 197 3.65 1.77 14.41
C ILE A 197 3.28 0.36 13.94
N TRP A 198 3.94 -0.15 12.91
CA TRP A 198 3.71 -1.50 12.40
C TRP A 198 3.94 -2.58 13.46
N THR A 199 5.04 -2.48 14.23
CA THR A 199 5.34 -3.41 15.33
C THR A 199 4.27 -3.38 16.42
N GLN A 200 3.78 -2.19 16.78
CA GLN A 200 2.70 -2.05 17.75
C GLN A 200 1.38 -2.66 17.23
N MET A 201 1.03 -2.43 15.96
CA MET A 201 -0.13 -3.07 15.32
C MET A 201 -0.02 -4.61 15.36
N LYS A 202 1.17 -5.17 15.07
CA LYS A 202 1.40 -6.64 15.15
C LYS A 202 1.28 -7.19 16.58
N LYS A 203 1.59 -6.40 17.60
CA LYS A 203 1.36 -6.79 19.00
C LYS A 203 -0.13 -6.87 19.33
N LEU A 204 -0.96 -5.98 18.78
CA LEU A 204 -2.41 -6.04 18.95
C LEU A 204 -3.01 -7.32 18.35
N CYS A 205 -2.49 -7.82 17.24
CA CYS A 205 -2.96 -9.06 16.63
C CYS A 205 -2.90 -10.26 17.60
N LYS A 206 -1.86 -10.30 18.46
CA LYS A 206 -1.73 -11.36 19.47
C LYS A 206 -2.82 -11.29 20.55
N LEU A 207 -3.37 -10.11 20.80
CA LEU A 207 -4.39 -9.87 21.81
C LEU A 207 -5.82 -10.07 21.28
N THR A 208 -5.99 -9.88 19.98
CA THR A 208 -7.31 -9.92 19.32
C THR A 208 -7.58 -11.21 18.58
N GLY A 209 -6.55 -12.07 18.39
CA GLY A 209 -6.65 -13.26 17.54
C GLY A 209 -6.71 -12.99 16.03
N ILE A 210 -6.66 -11.72 15.61
CA ILE A 210 -6.72 -11.33 14.19
C ILE A 210 -5.40 -11.72 13.50
N ALA A 211 -5.53 -12.31 12.31
CA ALA A 211 -4.39 -12.77 11.53
C ALA A 211 -3.40 -11.62 11.24
N LYS A 212 -2.12 -11.84 11.56
CA LYS A 212 -1.07 -10.81 11.38
C LYS A 212 -0.96 -10.32 9.94
N GLY A 213 -1.25 -11.17 8.94
CA GLY A 213 -1.24 -10.82 7.52
C GLY A 213 -2.20 -9.67 7.18
N LYS A 214 -3.34 -9.59 7.84
CA LYS A 214 -4.37 -8.57 7.61
C LYS A 214 -4.05 -7.20 8.22
N VAL A 215 -3.16 -7.11 9.23
CA VAL A 215 -2.96 -5.89 10.03
C VAL A 215 -1.64 -5.21 9.71
N TYR A 216 -1.70 -4.19 8.88
CA TYR A 216 -0.59 -3.30 8.51
C TYR A 216 -1.17 -1.94 8.10
N PRO A 217 -0.40 -0.84 8.12
CA PRO A 217 -0.96 0.50 7.89
C PRO A 217 -1.76 0.63 6.59
N HIS A 218 -1.30 0.02 5.49
CA HIS A 218 -2.06 0.06 4.24
C HIS A 218 -3.39 -0.72 4.30
N ALA A 219 -3.57 -1.71 5.21
CA ALA A 219 -4.84 -2.40 5.36
C ALA A 219 -5.97 -1.47 5.80
N PHE A 220 -5.68 -0.50 6.67
CA PHE A 220 -6.64 0.53 7.09
C PHE A 220 -7.00 1.50 5.96
N ARG A 221 -6.04 1.83 5.10
CA ARG A 221 -6.29 2.60 3.88
C ARG A 221 -7.08 1.79 2.85
N HIS A 222 -6.84 0.48 2.73
CA HIS A 222 -7.65 -0.43 1.91
C HIS A 222 -9.09 -0.51 2.44
N LEU A 223 -9.26 -0.57 3.76
CA LEU A 223 -10.58 -0.54 4.38
C LEU A 223 -11.32 0.76 4.03
N PHE A 224 -10.69 1.93 4.23
CA PHE A 224 -11.24 3.22 3.82
C PHE A 224 -11.67 3.20 2.35
N ALA A 225 -10.80 2.74 1.46
CA ALA A 225 -11.07 2.75 0.02
C ALA A 225 -12.27 1.86 -0.37
N ARG A 226 -12.38 0.67 0.21
CA ARG A 226 -13.51 -0.23 -0.01
C ARG A 226 -14.82 0.35 0.53
N MET A 227 -14.81 0.87 1.77
CA MET A 227 -15.98 1.49 2.39
C MET A 227 -16.45 2.71 1.60
N TYR A 228 -15.52 3.58 1.20
CA TYR A 228 -15.83 4.76 0.37
C TYR A 228 -16.46 4.34 -0.98
N TYR A 229 -15.84 3.39 -1.68
CA TYR A 229 -16.36 2.91 -2.95
C TYR A 229 -17.72 2.21 -2.81
N HIS A 230 -17.90 1.42 -1.75
CA HIS A 230 -19.19 0.77 -1.46
C HIS A 230 -20.32 1.80 -1.23
N LEU A 231 -20.01 2.92 -0.57
CA LEU A 231 -20.99 3.98 -0.29
C LEU A 231 -21.30 4.86 -1.51
N THR A 232 -20.29 5.13 -2.35
CA THR A 232 -20.41 6.18 -3.38
C THR A 232 -20.41 5.64 -4.80
N SER A 233 -19.85 4.45 -5.02
CA SER A 233 -19.54 3.86 -6.34
C SER A 233 -18.68 4.78 -7.23
N ASP A 234 -18.04 5.81 -6.64
CA ASP A 234 -17.22 6.79 -7.33
C ASP A 234 -15.73 6.42 -7.26
N ILE A 235 -15.25 5.77 -8.32
CA ILE A 235 -13.83 5.38 -8.45
C ILE A 235 -12.93 6.58 -8.72
N SER A 236 -13.44 7.60 -9.42
CA SER A 236 -12.67 8.80 -9.78
C SER A 236 -12.40 9.64 -8.53
N GLY A 237 -13.45 9.96 -7.76
CA GLY A 237 -13.32 10.66 -6.49
C GLY A 237 -12.46 9.90 -5.49
N LEU A 238 -12.56 8.56 -5.46
CA LEU A 238 -11.68 7.74 -4.63
C LEU A 238 -10.22 7.86 -5.06
N ALA A 239 -9.92 7.84 -6.36
CA ALA A 239 -8.56 8.00 -6.87
C ALA A 239 -7.98 9.36 -6.49
N ASP A 240 -8.77 10.43 -6.57
CA ASP A 240 -8.38 11.79 -6.18
C ASP A 240 -8.10 11.88 -4.67
N ILE A 241 -9.00 11.37 -3.84
CA ILE A 241 -8.82 11.32 -2.37
C ILE A 241 -7.56 10.54 -2.00
N LEU A 242 -7.33 9.40 -2.62
CA LEU A 242 -6.14 8.59 -2.37
C LEU A 242 -4.87 9.17 -2.99
N GLY A 243 -4.98 10.10 -3.94
CA GLY A 243 -3.86 10.66 -4.70
C GLY A 243 -3.14 9.59 -5.52
N HIS A 244 -3.90 8.81 -6.27
CA HIS A 244 -3.39 7.86 -7.23
C HIS A 244 -3.17 8.55 -8.57
N SER A 245 -2.06 8.30 -9.23
CA SER A 245 -1.75 8.85 -10.55
C SER A 245 -2.43 8.10 -11.68
N SER A 246 -2.99 6.94 -11.40
CA SER A 246 -3.70 6.08 -12.33
C SER A 246 -4.90 5.44 -11.64
N ILE A 247 -6.05 5.46 -12.30
CA ILE A 247 -7.27 4.78 -11.87
C ILE A 247 -7.04 3.27 -11.73
N GLU A 248 -6.17 2.68 -12.54
CA GLU A 248 -5.77 1.26 -12.43
C GLU A 248 -5.28 0.90 -11.01
N THR A 249 -4.59 1.81 -10.33
CA THR A 249 -4.17 1.60 -8.94
C THR A 249 -5.35 1.58 -7.97
N THR A 250 -6.45 2.24 -8.33
CA THR A 250 -7.67 2.32 -7.52
C THR A 250 -8.60 1.15 -7.82
N ARG A 251 -8.55 0.58 -9.02
CA ARG A 251 -9.38 -0.57 -9.41
C ARG A 251 -9.21 -1.80 -8.51
N ILE A 252 -8.07 -1.94 -7.83
CA ILE A 252 -7.88 -3.00 -6.83
C ILE A 252 -8.88 -2.91 -5.66
N TYR A 253 -9.47 -1.74 -5.40
CA TYR A 253 -10.46 -1.55 -4.34
C TYR A 253 -11.90 -1.74 -4.82
N THR A 254 -12.09 -1.78 -6.14
CA THR A 254 -13.40 -2.02 -6.77
C THR A 254 -13.58 -3.47 -7.17
N ALA A 255 -12.52 -4.29 -7.00
CA ALA A 255 -12.63 -5.72 -7.24
C ALA A 255 -13.63 -6.32 -6.27
N ASP A 256 -14.73 -6.75 -6.80
CA ASP A 256 -15.79 -7.41 -6.07
C ASP A 256 -15.39 -8.86 -5.74
N SER A 257 -15.96 -9.42 -4.69
CA SER A 257 -15.81 -10.84 -4.40
C SER A 257 -16.40 -11.68 -5.54
N GLU A 258 -15.88 -12.89 -5.72
CA GLU A 258 -16.40 -13.85 -6.71
C GLU A 258 -17.92 -14.04 -6.56
N LYS A 259 -18.42 -14.06 -5.32
CA LYS A 259 -19.86 -14.12 -5.03
C LYS A 259 -20.65 -12.96 -5.62
N LYS A 260 -20.11 -11.74 -5.58
CA LYS A 260 -20.80 -10.57 -6.12
C LYS A 260 -20.79 -10.55 -7.64
N TYR A 261 -19.70 -11.01 -8.27
CA TYR A 261 -19.69 -11.23 -9.72
C TYR A 261 -20.72 -12.28 -10.12
N LEU A 262 -20.76 -13.42 -9.43
CA LEU A 262 -21.72 -14.47 -9.68
C LEU A 262 -23.16 -13.97 -9.54
N SER A 263 -23.48 -13.31 -8.43
CA SER A 263 -24.82 -12.72 -8.20
C SER A 263 -25.20 -11.70 -9.27
N SER A 264 -24.25 -10.93 -9.78
CA SER A 264 -24.49 -9.98 -10.86
C SER A 264 -24.76 -10.69 -12.20
N MET A 265 -24.05 -11.78 -12.46
CA MET A 265 -24.26 -12.63 -13.64
C MET A 265 -25.61 -13.35 -13.59
N GLU A 266 -26.00 -13.90 -12.43
CA GLU A 266 -27.30 -14.52 -12.22
C GLU A 266 -28.45 -13.52 -12.45
N ARG A 267 -28.33 -12.28 -11.96
CA ARG A 267 -29.31 -11.21 -12.22
C ARG A 267 -29.39 -10.86 -13.71
N LEU A 268 -28.23 -10.80 -14.39
CA LEU A 268 -28.18 -10.56 -15.83
C LEU A 268 -28.85 -11.72 -16.61
N GLU A 269 -28.59 -12.97 -16.22
CA GLU A 269 -29.21 -14.16 -16.80
C GLU A 269 -30.73 -14.09 -16.69
N VAL A 270 -31.26 -13.74 -15.51
CA VAL A 270 -32.71 -13.55 -15.31
C VAL A 270 -33.29 -12.49 -16.24
N LEU A 271 -32.55 -11.38 -16.46
CA LEU A 271 -32.97 -10.30 -17.36
C LEU A 271 -32.93 -10.71 -18.84
N LEU A 272 -31.96 -11.56 -19.21
CA LEU A 272 -31.76 -12.04 -20.58
C LEU A 272 -32.56 -13.30 -20.92
N SER A 273 -32.86 -14.11 -19.92
CA SER A 273 -33.77 -15.26 -20.11
C SER A 273 -35.19 -14.74 -20.35
N SER A 274 -35.61 -14.78 -21.56
CA SER A 274 -36.91 -14.31 -22.05
C SER A 274 -38.10 -15.13 -21.51
N GLY A 275 -38.19 -15.37 -20.21
CA GLY A 275 -39.31 -16.02 -19.54
C GLY A 275 -39.64 -17.47 -19.99
N ARG A 276 -38.72 -18.14 -20.70
CA ARG A 276 -38.93 -19.55 -21.08
C ARG A 276 -38.54 -20.44 -19.91
N PRO A 277 -39.44 -21.34 -19.44
CA PRO A 277 -39.09 -22.33 -18.43
C PRO A 277 -37.97 -23.25 -18.96
N LEU A 278 -37.07 -23.70 -18.07
CA LEU A 278 -35.95 -24.61 -18.37
C LEU A 278 -36.40 -25.90 -19.09
N GLU A 279 -37.66 -26.32 -18.90
CA GLU A 279 -38.24 -27.49 -19.54
C GLU A 279 -38.36 -27.40 -21.06
N THR A 280 -38.36 -26.18 -21.63
CA THR A 280 -38.47 -25.96 -23.09
C THR A 280 -37.11 -25.87 -23.82
N VAL A 281 -35.99 -25.96 -23.11
CA VAL A 281 -34.64 -25.84 -23.70
C VAL A 281 -34.00 -27.21 -23.93
N LEU A 282 -34.57 -28.28 -23.40
CA LEU A 282 -34.08 -29.67 -23.50
C LEU A 282 -34.87 -30.56 -24.47
N GLU A 283 -35.82 -30.00 -25.21
CA GLU A 283 -36.47 -30.60 -26.38
C GLU A 283 -35.82 -30.05 -27.68
#